data_e462078b32d1b423ce1b97b1dabedced
#
_entry.id   e462078b32d1b423ce1b97b1dabedced
#
_cell.length_a   1.000
_cell.length_b   1.000
_cell.length_c   1.000
_cell.angle_alpha   90.00
_cell.angle_beta   90.00
_cell.angle_gamma   90.00
#
_symmetry.space_group_name_H-M   'P 1'
#
loop_
_entity.id
_entity.type
_entity.pdbx_description
1 polymer ?
#
loop_
_entity_poly.entity_id
_entity_poly.type
_entity_poly.pdbx_seq_one_letter_code
_entity_poly.pdbx_strand_id
1 'polypeptide(L)'
;MSTLCLENLCYKYEKNSKNVLNDVNLTFDSGKMYAIVGKSGSGKTTLLSLLSGLCRPTCGRILYNGEDISETDTYRYRSKYVGVVFQSFNLLNHMTALENVVLSMDIAGIKDKNRKETARELLSKVEIEPEEFDRRVLKLSGGQQQRVAIARALSYNPDIILADEPTGNLDGETQTEIMKIFRRLADEGKCVIIETHSPEVAAAADIRFELKREKKK
;
A
#
# COMPACT_ATOMS: atom_id res chain seq x y z
N MET A 1 -14.96 -3.33 -12.90
CA MET A 1 -14.03 -2.44 -13.59
C MET A 1 -12.65 -2.81 -13.09
N SER A 2 -11.74 -3.18 -13.96
CA SER A 2 -10.39 -3.58 -13.54
C SER A 2 -9.58 -2.34 -13.22
N THR A 3 -8.92 -2.30 -12.09
CA THR A 3 -8.08 -1.17 -11.71
C THR A 3 -6.62 -1.42 -12.07
N LEU A 4 -6.15 -2.67 -11.90
CA LEU A 4 -4.75 -3.04 -12.11
C LEU A 4 -4.67 -4.45 -12.68
N CYS A 5 -3.95 -4.64 -13.80
CA CYS A 5 -3.78 -5.93 -14.46
C CYS A 5 -2.30 -6.19 -14.73
N LEU A 6 -1.85 -7.40 -14.42
CA LEU A 6 -0.50 -7.88 -14.72
C LEU A 6 -0.58 -8.93 -15.82
N GLU A 7 0.20 -8.74 -16.87
CA GLU A 7 0.26 -9.62 -18.02
C GLU A 7 1.67 -10.16 -18.23
N ASN A 8 1.84 -11.48 -18.06
CA ASN A 8 3.09 -12.21 -18.25
C ASN A 8 4.28 -11.57 -17.49
N LEU A 9 4.02 -11.04 -16.30
CA LEU A 9 4.97 -10.24 -15.54
C LEU A 9 6.15 -11.07 -15.06
N CYS A 10 7.36 -10.65 -15.42
CA CYS A 10 8.60 -11.24 -14.91
C CYS A 10 9.47 -10.16 -14.28
N TYR A 11 10.26 -10.57 -13.29
CA TYR A 11 11.25 -9.70 -12.70
C TYR A 11 12.48 -10.46 -12.21
N LYS A 12 13.67 -9.89 -12.49
CA LYS A 12 14.95 -10.32 -11.92
C LYS A 12 15.76 -9.12 -11.47
N TYR A 13 16.49 -9.26 -10.37
CA TYR A 13 17.49 -8.27 -9.98
C TYR A 13 18.72 -8.40 -10.87
N GLU A 14 19.36 -7.28 -11.22
CA GLU A 14 20.53 -7.23 -12.12
C GLU A 14 21.67 -8.19 -11.75
N LYS A 15 21.88 -8.41 -10.45
CA LYS A 15 22.90 -9.32 -9.91
C LYS A 15 22.50 -10.81 -9.91
N ASN A 16 21.25 -11.13 -10.27
CA ASN A 16 20.72 -12.48 -10.20
C ASN A 16 20.52 -13.07 -11.61
N SER A 17 20.95 -14.31 -11.79
CA SER A 17 20.69 -15.06 -13.04
C SER A 17 19.25 -15.59 -13.12
N LYS A 18 18.49 -15.59 -12.03
CA LYS A 18 17.14 -16.18 -11.95
C LYS A 18 16.06 -15.11 -11.70
N ASN A 19 14.91 -15.34 -12.31
CA ASN A 19 13.73 -14.53 -12.05
C ASN A 19 13.26 -14.71 -10.60
N VAL A 20 12.83 -13.62 -9.98
CA VAL A 20 12.14 -13.59 -8.69
C VAL A 20 10.63 -13.76 -8.91
N LEU A 21 10.12 -13.17 -9.99
CA LEU A 21 8.77 -13.35 -10.48
C LEU A 21 8.85 -13.90 -11.92
N ASN A 22 7.98 -14.83 -12.24
CA ASN A 22 7.96 -15.48 -13.54
C ASN A 22 6.52 -15.70 -14.01
N ASP A 23 6.17 -15.11 -15.14
CA ASP A 23 4.86 -15.24 -15.79
C ASP A 23 3.67 -14.99 -14.85
N VAL A 24 3.74 -13.92 -14.07
CA VAL A 24 2.66 -13.59 -13.13
C VAL A 24 1.54 -12.88 -13.88
N ASN A 25 0.35 -13.47 -13.82
CA ASN A 25 -0.87 -12.96 -14.42
C ASN A 25 -1.92 -12.78 -13.31
N LEU A 26 -2.26 -11.53 -12.94
CA LEU A 26 -3.18 -11.18 -11.86
C LEU A 26 -4.01 -9.97 -12.27
N THR A 27 -5.24 -9.92 -11.77
CA THR A 27 -6.13 -8.77 -11.94
C THR A 27 -6.67 -8.34 -10.57
N PHE A 28 -6.66 -7.03 -10.32
CA PHE A 28 -7.13 -6.42 -9.11
C PHE A 28 -8.19 -5.37 -9.45
N ASP A 29 -9.38 -5.55 -8.92
CA ASP A 29 -10.54 -4.68 -9.15
C ASP A 29 -10.73 -3.68 -8.01
N SER A 30 -11.32 -2.54 -8.32
CA SER A 30 -11.81 -1.59 -7.32
C SER A 30 -12.87 -2.24 -6.43
N GLY A 31 -12.94 -1.79 -5.18
CA GLY A 31 -13.95 -2.26 -4.23
C GLY A 31 -13.64 -3.63 -3.62
N LYS A 32 -12.43 -4.15 -3.81
CA LYS A 32 -12.01 -5.43 -3.26
C LYS A 32 -10.72 -5.32 -2.45
N MET A 33 -10.60 -6.22 -1.48
CA MET A 33 -9.41 -6.42 -0.67
C MET A 33 -8.73 -7.74 -1.06
N TYR A 34 -7.46 -7.66 -1.44
CA TYR A 34 -6.65 -8.79 -1.88
C TYR A 34 -5.54 -9.07 -0.88
N ALA A 35 -5.26 -10.34 -0.63
CA ALA A 35 -4.10 -10.78 0.13
C ALA A 35 -3.10 -11.48 -0.79
N ILE A 36 -1.86 -11.00 -0.81
CA ILE A 36 -0.73 -11.66 -1.44
C ILE A 36 0.03 -12.41 -0.36
N VAL A 37 0.01 -13.74 -0.44
CA VAL A 37 0.67 -14.62 0.52
C VAL A 37 1.77 -15.43 -0.17
N GLY A 38 2.66 -16.01 0.62
CA GLY A 38 3.73 -16.87 0.12
C GLY A 38 4.89 -16.95 1.10
N LYS A 39 5.76 -17.94 0.94
CA LYS A 39 6.94 -18.13 1.78
C LYS A 39 7.90 -16.93 1.67
N SER A 40 8.72 -16.74 2.71
CA SER A 40 9.80 -15.73 2.63
C SER A 40 10.64 -15.94 1.37
N GLY A 41 10.93 -14.84 0.66
CA GLY A 41 11.67 -14.87 -0.60
C GLY A 41 10.88 -15.38 -1.81
N SER A 42 9.53 -15.42 -1.76
CA SER A 42 8.70 -15.75 -2.94
C SER A 42 8.46 -14.56 -3.89
N GLY A 43 8.95 -13.38 -3.55
CA GLY A 43 8.84 -12.20 -4.41
C GLY A 43 7.68 -11.25 -4.09
N LYS A 44 6.99 -11.39 -2.95
CA LYS A 44 5.85 -10.56 -2.58
C LYS A 44 6.19 -9.06 -2.51
N THR A 45 7.21 -8.69 -1.74
CA THR A 45 7.68 -7.29 -1.63
C THR A 45 8.20 -6.75 -2.97
N THR A 46 8.78 -7.65 -3.81
CA THR A 46 9.16 -7.32 -5.19
C THR A 46 7.92 -7.01 -6.03
N LEU A 47 6.86 -7.80 -5.89
CA LEU A 47 5.60 -7.55 -6.58
C LEU A 47 4.98 -6.22 -6.14
N LEU A 48 4.92 -5.92 -4.83
CA LEU A 48 4.46 -4.60 -4.36
C LEU A 48 5.29 -3.44 -4.91
N SER A 49 6.62 -3.61 -4.99
CA SER A 49 7.52 -2.60 -5.57
C SER A 49 7.23 -2.36 -7.06
N LEU A 50 6.87 -3.38 -7.80
CA LEU A 50 6.45 -3.27 -9.21
C LEU A 50 5.07 -2.60 -9.32
N LEU A 51 4.09 -3.03 -8.52
CA LEU A 51 2.74 -2.46 -8.49
C LEU A 51 2.75 -0.97 -8.09
N SER A 52 3.68 -0.58 -7.21
CA SER A 52 3.85 0.82 -6.83
C SER A 52 4.61 1.67 -7.87
N GLY A 53 5.14 1.07 -8.94
CA GLY A 53 5.95 1.77 -9.94
C GLY A 53 7.34 2.19 -9.44
N LEU A 54 7.85 1.60 -8.33
CA LEU A 54 9.22 1.82 -7.85
C LEU A 54 10.25 1.05 -8.69
N CYS A 55 9.84 -0.09 -9.24
CA CYS A 55 10.66 -0.90 -10.15
C CYS A 55 9.94 -1.10 -11.47
N ARG A 56 10.70 -1.38 -12.54
CA ARG A 56 10.16 -1.77 -13.84
C ARG A 56 10.27 -3.28 -14.02
N PRO A 57 9.27 -3.95 -14.60
CA PRO A 57 9.36 -5.38 -14.90
C PRO A 57 10.48 -5.66 -15.91
N THR A 58 11.05 -6.88 -15.86
CA THR A 58 12.04 -7.33 -16.84
C THR A 58 11.35 -7.80 -18.11
N CYS A 59 10.15 -8.36 -18.02
CA CYS A 59 9.26 -8.68 -19.13
C CYS A 59 7.81 -8.60 -18.69
N GLY A 60 6.87 -8.65 -19.63
CA GLY A 60 5.45 -8.43 -19.37
C GLY A 60 5.14 -6.97 -19.10
N ARG A 61 3.96 -6.68 -18.61
CA ARG A 61 3.50 -5.31 -18.35
C ARG A 61 2.52 -5.24 -17.19
N ILE A 62 2.38 -4.03 -16.65
CA ILE A 62 1.39 -3.69 -15.63
C ILE A 62 0.49 -2.62 -16.22
N LEU A 63 -0.79 -2.91 -16.30
CA LEU A 63 -1.79 -2.00 -16.83
C LEU A 63 -2.61 -1.39 -15.70
N TYR A 64 -2.71 -0.06 -15.67
CA TYR A 64 -3.65 0.66 -14.82
C TYR A 64 -4.75 1.24 -15.69
N ASN A 65 -5.99 0.80 -15.49
CA ASN A 65 -7.16 1.16 -16.32
C ASN A 65 -6.93 0.95 -17.83
N GLY A 66 -6.15 -0.10 -18.18
CA GLY A 66 -5.82 -0.43 -19.57
C GLY A 66 -4.59 0.27 -20.14
N GLU A 67 -3.99 1.22 -19.45
CA GLU A 67 -2.76 1.92 -19.86
C GLU A 67 -1.53 1.30 -19.17
N ASP A 68 -0.45 1.06 -19.93
CA ASP A 68 0.80 0.55 -19.37
C ASP A 68 1.47 1.62 -18.49
N ILE A 69 1.70 1.29 -17.22
CA ILE A 69 2.33 2.22 -16.28
C ILE A 69 3.77 2.58 -16.65
N SER A 70 4.44 1.77 -17.47
CA SER A 70 5.81 2.04 -17.95
C SER A 70 5.86 3.12 -19.02
N GLU A 71 4.75 3.36 -19.73
CA GLU A 71 4.58 4.39 -20.74
C GLU A 71 4.08 5.72 -20.17
N THR A 72 3.69 5.71 -18.90
CA THR A 72 3.23 6.91 -18.19
C THR A 72 4.35 7.52 -17.34
N ASP A 73 4.17 8.77 -16.90
CA ASP A 73 5.02 9.37 -15.87
C ASP A 73 4.86 8.60 -14.55
N THR A 74 5.85 7.76 -14.22
CA THR A 74 5.85 6.93 -13.01
C THR A 74 5.80 7.75 -11.72
N TYR A 75 6.31 9.00 -11.72
CA TYR A 75 6.13 9.90 -10.58
C TYR A 75 4.66 10.27 -10.41
N ARG A 76 3.99 10.66 -11.49
CA ARG A 76 2.56 10.97 -11.49
C ARG A 76 1.73 9.75 -11.09
N TYR A 77 2.07 8.55 -11.59
CA TYR A 77 1.40 7.32 -11.19
C TYR A 77 1.45 7.12 -9.67
N ARG A 78 2.66 7.18 -9.08
CA ARG A 78 2.85 7.01 -7.62
C ARG A 78 2.19 8.11 -6.78
N SER A 79 2.31 9.37 -7.20
CA SER A 79 1.83 10.51 -6.42
C SER A 79 0.33 10.75 -6.53
N LYS A 80 -0.36 10.07 -7.45
CA LYS A 80 -1.79 10.30 -7.70
C LYS A 80 -2.65 9.06 -7.49
N TYR A 81 -2.16 7.88 -7.90
CA TYR A 81 -3.02 6.69 -7.98
C TYR A 81 -2.68 5.60 -6.96
N VAL A 82 -1.50 5.63 -6.34
CA VAL A 82 -1.04 4.56 -5.45
C VAL A 82 -0.65 5.08 -4.08
N GLY A 83 -1.37 4.68 -3.04
CA GLY A 83 -0.98 4.87 -1.65
C GLY A 83 -0.23 3.65 -1.12
N VAL A 84 0.91 3.85 -0.44
CA VAL A 84 1.70 2.75 0.12
C VAL A 84 1.79 2.85 1.63
N VAL A 85 1.48 1.74 2.30
CA VAL A 85 1.57 1.57 3.75
C VAL A 85 2.62 0.50 4.04
N PHE A 86 3.64 0.82 4.84
CA PHE A 86 4.76 -0.06 5.16
C PHE A 86 4.66 -0.64 6.57
N GLN A 87 5.26 -1.79 6.80
CA GLN A 87 5.40 -2.43 8.10
C GLN A 87 6.10 -1.53 9.13
N SER A 88 7.14 -0.80 8.71
CA SER A 88 7.92 0.10 9.57
C SER A 88 7.35 1.52 9.65
N PHE A 89 6.08 1.73 9.27
CA PHE A 89 5.37 3.00 9.22
C PHE A 89 6.00 4.04 8.29
N ASN A 90 7.31 4.17 8.26
CA ASN A 90 8.11 5.13 7.47
C ASN A 90 7.65 6.58 7.64
N LEU A 91 7.28 6.94 8.87
CA LEU A 91 6.91 8.29 9.25
C LEU A 91 8.14 9.15 9.50
N LEU A 92 8.00 10.46 9.29
CA LEU A 92 9.06 11.42 9.63
C LEU A 92 9.03 11.71 11.13
N ASN A 93 9.97 11.13 11.85
CA ASN A 93 10.01 11.04 13.31
C ASN A 93 10.01 12.40 14.04
N HIS A 94 10.53 13.44 13.41
CA HIS A 94 10.60 14.80 13.96
C HIS A 94 9.31 15.61 13.74
N MET A 95 8.39 15.08 12.91
CA MET A 95 7.10 15.69 12.58
C MET A 95 5.96 15.15 13.46
N THR A 96 4.89 15.92 13.54
CA THR A 96 3.61 15.50 14.14
C THR A 96 2.82 14.59 13.21
N ALA A 97 1.73 13.99 13.71
CA ALA A 97 0.80 13.22 12.89
C ALA A 97 0.25 14.06 11.74
N LEU A 98 -0.23 15.27 12.05
CA LEU A 98 -0.77 16.21 11.07
C LEU A 98 0.26 16.59 10.02
N GLU A 99 1.48 16.94 10.42
CA GLU A 99 2.55 17.35 9.50
C GLU A 99 2.95 16.23 8.54
N ASN A 100 2.97 14.96 8.98
CA ASN A 100 3.24 13.81 8.10
C ASN A 100 2.19 13.67 6.98
N VAL A 101 0.93 13.93 7.28
CA VAL A 101 -0.16 13.86 6.29
C VAL A 101 -0.09 15.07 5.35
N VAL A 102 0.06 16.29 5.88
CA VAL A 102 0.14 17.53 5.08
C VAL A 102 1.31 17.50 4.12
N LEU A 103 2.50 17.05 4.56
CA LEU A 103 3.68 16.93 3.70
C LEU A 103 3.43 16.01 2.51
N SER A 104 2.72 14.89 2.71
CA SER A 104 2.37 13.99 1.61
C SER A 104 1.45 14.65 0.58
N MET A 105 0.51 15.50 1.04
CA MET A 105 -0.33 16.32 0.14
C MET A 105 0.51 17.33 -0.66
N ASP A 106 1.50 17.95 -0.01
CA ASP A 106 2.40 18.91 -0.67
C ASP A 106 3.25 18.22 -1.75
N ILE A 107 3.82 17.06 -1.45
CA ILE A 107 4.59 16.24 -2.41
C ILE A 107 3.71 15.80 -3.59
N ALA A 108 2.46 15.44 -3.34
CA ALA A 108 1.50 15.07 -4.39
C ALA A 108 0.99 16.28 -5.21
N GLY A 109 1.39 17.50 -4.85
CA GLY A 109 1.00 18.74 -5.55
C GLY A 109 -0.46 19.15 -5.32
N ILE A 110 -1.06 18.73 -4.21
CA ILE A 110 -2.44 19.10 -3.85
C ILE A 110 -2.49 20.59 -3.51
N LYS A 111 -3.18 21.37 -4.34
CA LYS A 111 -3.32 22.83 -4.21
C LYS A 111 -4.53 23.25 -3.37
N ASP A 112 -4.92 22.45 -2.40
CA ASP A 112 -6.01 22.81 -1.49
C ASP A 112 -5.53 23.84 -0.45
N LYS A 113 -6.28 24.94 -0.30
CA LYS A 113 -6.02 25.96 0.73
C LYS A 113 -6.28 25.42 2.15
N ASN A 114 -7.16 24.44 2.27
CA ASN A 114 -7.60 23.84 3.54
C ASN A 114 -6.87 22.52 3.87
N ARG A 115 -5.66 22.27 3.31
CA ARG A 115 -4.90 21.02 3.49
C ARG A 115 -4.82 20.53 4.94
N LYS A 116 -4.66 21.47 5.90
CA LYS A 116 -4.61 21.07 7.32
C LYS A 116 -5.93 20.52 7.80
N GLU A 117 -7.04 21.08 7.34
CA GLU A 117 -8.38 20.60 7.72
C GLU A 117 -8.66 19.22 7.09
N THR A 118 -8.39 19.08 5.80
CA THR A 118 -8.47 17.79 5.10
C THR A 118 -7.57 16.73 5.77
N ALA A 119 -6.36 17.11 6.22
CA ALA A 119 -5.48 16.19 6.93
C ALA A 119 -6.04 15.79 8.31
N ARG A 120 -6.71 16.71 9.04
CA ARG A 120 -7.41 16.39 10.30
C ARG A 120 -8.58 15.41 10.07
N GLU A 121 -9.38 15.66 9.02
CA GLU A 121 -10.46 14.75 8.63
C GLU A 121 -9.93 13.34 8.31
N LEU A 122 -8.80 13.24 7.59
CA LEU A 122 -8.18 11.96 7.28
C LEU A 122 -7.65 11.26 8.54
N LEU A 123 -7.04 11.99 9.48
CA LEU A 123 -6.61 11.44 10.76
C LEU A 123 -7.82 10.94 11.59
N SER A 124 -8.89 11.71 11.67
CA SER A 124 -10.13 11.27 12.31
C SER A 124 -10.74 10.04 11.63
N LYS A 125 -10.69 9.99 10.28
CA LYS A 125 -11.19 8.84 9.50
C LYS A 125 -10.47 7.53 9.84
N VAL A 126 -9.20 7.61 10.22
CA VAL A 126 -8.42 6.45 10.68
C VAL A 126 -8.38 6.34 12.20
N GLU A 127 -9.29 7.02 12.90
CA GLU A 127 -9.50 6.93 14.34
C GLU A 127 -8.28 7.38 15.18
N ILE A 128 -7.61 8.46 14.75
CA ILE A 128 -6.69 9.24 15.58
C ILE A 128 -7.50 10.34 16.26
N GLU A 129 -7.32 10.49 17.56
CA GLU A 129 -8.04 11.48 18.35
C GLU A 129 -7.48 12.90 18.12
N PRO A 130 -8.31 13.97 18.17
CA PRO A 130 -7.90 15.34 17.89
C PRO A 130 -6.70 15.81 18.72
N GLU A 131 -6.59 15.37 19.98
CA GLU A 131 -5.49 15.72 20.91
C GLU A 131 -4.15 15.13 20.45
N GLU A 132 -4.16 14.17 19.51
CA GLU A 132 -2.97 13.49 19.00
C GLU A 132 -2.47 14.06 17.68
N PHE A 133 -3.27 14.89 16.99
CA PHE A 133 -2.90 15.45 15.69
C PHE A 133 -1.58 16.21 15.69
N ASP A 134 -1.37 17.03 16.71
CA ASP A 134 -0.17 17.85 16.87
C ASP A 134 0.90 17.16 17.75
N ARG A 135 0.71 15.86 18.07
CA ARG A 135 1.69 15.05 18.78
C ARG A 135 2.74 14.51 17.80
N ARG A 136 4.03 14.58 18.17
CA ARG A 136 5.09 13.95 17.39
C ARG A 136 4.87 12.45 17.29
N VAL A 137 5.08 11.87 16.08
CA VAL A 137 4.78 10.45 15.83
C VAL A 137 5.55 9.49 16.73
N LEU A 138 6.75 9.83 17.18
CA LEU A 138 7.50 9.02 18.16
C LEU A 138 6.83 8.92 19.55
N LYS A 139 5.86 9.78 19.85
CA LYS A 139 5.09 9.73 21.12
C LYS A 139 3.76 8.99 20.98
N LEU A 140 3.47 8.48 19.79
CA LEU A 140 2.29 7.68 19.49
C LEU A 140 2.60 6.19 19.66
N SER A 141 1.58 5.40 20.02
CA SER A 141 1.68 3.94 20.03
C SER A 141 1.94 3.37 18.62
N GLY A 142 2.36 2.11 18.52
CA GLY A 142 2.58 1.46 17.21
C GLY A 142 1.31 1.45 16.35
N GLY A 143 0.15 1.15 16.94
CA GLY A 143 -1.14 1.19 16.25
C GLY A 143 -1.51 2.59 15.77
N GLN A 144 -1.29 3.62 16.60
CA GLN A 144 -1.49 5.02 16.22
C GLN A 144 -0.55 5.45 15.09
N GLN A 145 0.73 5.07 15.15
CA GLN A 145 1.67 5.33 14.06
C GLN A 145 1.22 4.68 12.76
N GLN A 146 0.72 3.45 12.80
CA GLN A 146 0.18 2.77 11.62
C GLN A 146 -1.06 3.49 11.06
N ARG A 147 -1.96 3.97 11.92
CA ARG A 147 -3.12 4.78 11.49
C ARG A 147 -2.67 6.08 10.81
N VAL A 148 -1.66 6.77 11.35
CA VAL A 148 -1.06 7.95 10.70
C VAL A 148 -0.44 7.60 9.34
N ALA A 149 0.24 6.44 9.23
CA ALA A 149 0.80 5.98 7.95
C ALA A 149 -0.29 5.70 6.91
N ILE A 150 -1.44 5.16 7.34
CA ILE A 150 -2.61 4.96 6.47
C ILE A 150 -3.19 6.32 6.05
N ALA A 151 -3.40 7.26 6.98
CA ALA A 151 -3.90 8.60 6.67
C ALA A 151 -2.99 9.33 5.68
N ARG A 152 -1.68 9.22 5.86
CA ARG A 152 -0.68 9.74 4.92
C ARG A 152 -0.83 9.11 3.52
N ALA A 153 -1.00 7.81 3.43
CA ALA A 153 -1.20 7.12 2.15
C ALA A 153 -2.51 7.55 1.46
N LEU A 154 -3.52 7.96 2.22
CA LEU A 154 -4.82 8.45 1.72
C LEU A 154 -4.82 9.93 1.34
N SER A 155 -3.78 10.69 1.67
CA SER A 155 -3.75 12.15 1.65
C SER A 155 -4.02 12.79 0.27
N TYR A 156 -3.79 12.07 -0.81
CA TYR A 156 -4.06 12.48 -2.20
C TYR A 156 -5.16 11.62 -2.86
N ASN A 157 -5.97 10.93 -2.05
CA ASN A 157 -7.10 10.10 -2.47
C ASN A 157 -6.77 9.08 -3.57
N PRO A 158 -5.75 8.22 -3.40
CA PRO A 158 -5.36 7.24 -4.40
C PRO A 158 -6.46 6.19 -4.64
N ASP A 159 -6.47 5.58 -5.83
CA ASP A 159 -7.39 4.49 -6.18
C ASP A 159 -6.91 3.13 -5.65
N ILE A 160 -5.59 2.97 -5.51
CA ILE A 160 -4.91 1.75 -5.11
C ILE A 160 -4.22 1.96 -3.77
N ILE A 161 -4.44 1.06 -2.83
CA ILE A 161 -3.71 0.99 -1.55
C ILE A 161 -2.90 -0.29 -1.54
N LEU A 162 -1.58 -0.15 -1.46
CA LEU A 162 -0.64 -1.25 -1.29
C LEU A 162 -0.17 -1.26 0.17
N ALA A 163 -0.24 -2.39 0.84
CA ALA A 163 0.18 -2.54 2.21
C ALA A 163 1.17 -3.71 2.36
N ASP A 164 2.35 -3.42 2.86
CA ASP A 164 3.43 -4.38 3.12
C ASP A 164 3.44 -4.73 4.60
N GLU A 165 2.97 -5.94 4.95
CA GLU A 165 2.85 -6.45 6.34
C GLU A 165 2.28 -5.42 7.32
N PRO A 166 1.11 -4.79 7.03
CA PRO A 166 0.67 -3.59 7.75
C PRO A 166 0.32 -3.82 9.22
N THR A 167 0.27 -5.07 9.66
CA THR A 167 -0.05 -5.46 11.04
C THR A 167 1.04 -6.29 11.70
N GLY A 168 2.18 -6.50 11.02
CA GLY A 168 3.23 -7.42 11.48
C GLY A 168 3.91 -7.04 12.82
N ASN A 169 3.81 -5.77 13.24
CA ASN A 169 4.39 -5.25 14.48
C ASN A 169 3.33 -4.89 15.54
N LEU A 170 2.07 -5.33 15.35
CA LEU A 170 0.94 -4.95 16.19
C LEU A 170 0.40 -6.17 16.95
N ASP A 171 -0.21 -5.92 18.11
CA ASP A 171 -0.98 -6.94 18.85
C ASP A 171 -2.29 -7.31 18.11
N GLY A 172 -2.93 -8.40 18.51
CA GLY A 172 -4.08 -8.96 17.79
C GLY A 172 -5.32 -8.05 17.79
N GLU A 173 -5.53 -7.25 18.84
CA GLU A 173 -6.66 -6.31 18.92
C GLU A 173 -6.42 -5.16 17.93
N THR A 174 -5.27 -4.52 18.02
CA THR A 174 -4.84 -3.45 17.10
C THR A 174 -4.80 -3.93 15.65
N GLN A 175 -4.33 -5.18 15.39
CA GLN A 175 -4.39 -5.79 14.06
C GLN A 175 -5.81 -5.79 13.52
N THR A 176 -6.78 -6.23 14.33
CA THR A 176 -8.19 -6.30 13.93
C THR A 176 -8.74 -4.92 13.58
N GLU A 177 -8.39 -3.90 14.35
CA GLU A 177 -8.82 -2.52 14.09
C GLU A 177 -8.22 -1.97 12.78
N ILE A 178 -6.93 -2.19 12.55
CA ILE A 178 -6.28 -1.79 11.27
C ILE A 178 -6.92 -2.50 10.08
N MET A 179 -7.26 -3.79 10.21
CA MET A 179 -7.94 -4.52 9.13
C MET A 179 -9.35 -4.00 8.85
N LYS A 180 -10.08 -3.51 9.86
CA LYS A 180 -11.37 -2.83 9.66
C LYS A 180 -11.21 -1.55 8.83
N ILE A 181 -10.13 -0.79 9.04
CA ILE A 181 -9.84 0.40 8.22
C ILE A 181 -9.63 -0.01 6.76
N PHE A 182 -8.80 -1.03 6.46
CA PHE A 182 -8.59 -1.49 5.09
C PHE A 182 -9.87 -2.04 4.46
N ARG A 183 -10.71 -2.76 5.21
CA ARG A 183 -12.00 -3.23 4.71
C ARG A 183 -12.90 -2.07 4.31
N ARG A 184 -13.05 -1.07 5.18
CA ARG A 184 -13.83 0.15 4.91
C ARG A 184 -13.32 0.86 3.65
N LEU A 185 -12.00 0.96 3.45
CA LEU A 185 -11.43 1.56 2.25
C LEU A 185 -11.79 0.79 0.98
N ALA A 186 -11.81 -0.54 1.03
CA ALA A 186 -12.26 -1.35 -0.09
C ALA A 186 -13.77 -1.16 -0.33
N ASP A 187 -14.61 -1.13 0.70
CA ASP A 187 -16.05 -0.87 0.61
C ASP A 187 -16.37 0.52 0.04
N GLU A 188 -15.46 1.50 0.25
CA GLU A 188 -15.50 2.83 -0.37
C GLU A 188 -15.04 2.84 -1.85
N GLY A 189 -14.71 1.68 -2.42
CA GLY A 189 -14.36 1.53 -3.82
C GLY A 189 -12.87 1.54 -4.14
N LYS A 190 -11.97 1.56 -3.14
CA LYS A 190 -10.53 1.45 -3.40
C LYS A 190 -10.12 0.01 -3.68
N CYS A 191 -9.08 -0.17 -4.50
CA CYS A 191 -8.41 -1.44 -4.66
C CYS A 191 -7.37 -1.59 -3.54
N VAL A 192 -7.58 -2.52 -2.60
CA VAL A 192 -6.68 -2.74 -1.46
C VAL A 192 -5.90 -4.03 -1.67
N ILE A 193 -4.57 -3.96 -1.69
CA ILE A 193 -3.67 -5.11 -1.89
C ILE A 193 -2.73 -5.20 -0.71
N ILE A 194 -2.82 -6.28 0.07
CA ILE A 194 -2.06 -6.49 1.30
C ILE A 194 -1.09 -7.66 1.11
N GLU A 195 0.20 -7.44 1.27
CA GLU A 195 1.18 -8.50 1.51
C GLU A 195 1.11 -8.92 2.96
N THR A 196 1.03 -10.24 3.22
CA THR A 196 1.01 -10.72 4.59
C THR A 196 1.51 -12.16 4.75
N HIS A 197 2.03 -12.44 5.94
CA HIS A 197 2.30 -13.79 6.43
C HIS A 197 1.23 -14.25 7.44
N SER A 198 0.35 -13.34 7.95
CA SER A 198 -0.70 -13.67 8.90
C SER A 198 -1.86 -14.41 8.19
N PRO A 199 -2.20 -15.62 8.65
CA PRO A 199 -3.38 -16.34 8.14
C PRO A 199 -4.68 -15.58 8.39
N GLU A 200 -4.78 -14.86 9.51
CA GLU A 200 -5.94 -14.08 9.90
C GLU A 200 -6.18 -12.91 8.94
N VAL A 201 -5.10 -12.16 8.61
CA VAL A 201 -5.15 -11.07 7.63
C VAL A 201 -5.52 -11.62 6.24
N ALA A 202 -4.92 -12.76 5.85
CA ALA A 202 -5.22 -13.39 4.56
C ALA A 202 -6.66 -13.90 4.47
N ALA A 203 -7.24 -14.35 5.59
CA ALA A 203 -8.63 -14.81 5.65
C ALA A 203 -9.65 -13.65 5.60
N ALA A 204 -9.25 -12.44 5.99
CA ALA A 204 -10.10 -11.26 5.95
C ALA A 204 -10.21 -10.65 4.54
N ALA A 205 -9.37 -11.06 3.57
CA ALA A 205 -9.41 -10.59 2.19
C ALA A 205 -10.48 -11.28 1.36
N ASP A 206 -11.03 -10.57 0.36
CA ASP A 206 -12.01 -11.15 -0.58
C ASP A 206 -11.35 -12.18 -1.49
N ILE A 207 -10.10 -11.95 -1.87
CA ILE A 207 -9.35 -12.81 -2.78
C ILE A 207 -7.92 -12.96 -2.26
N ARG A 208 -7.44 -14.21 -2.28
CA ARG A 208 -6.08 -14.56 -1.88
C ARG A 208 -5.28 -15.04 -3.08
N PHE A 209 -4.10 -14.44 -3.29
CA PHE A 209 -3.11 -14.91 -4.25
C PHE A 209 -1.89 -15.50 -3.53
N GLU A 210 -1.49 -16.70 -3.91
CA GLU A 210 -0.29 -17.35 -3.38
C GLU A 210 0.86 -17.28 -4.39
N LEU A 211 1.90 -16.52 -4.05
CA LEU A 211 3.14 -16.50 -4.82
C LEU A 211 3.99 -17.70 -4.45
N LYS A 212 4.20 -18.58 -5.42
CA LYS A 212 5.06 -19.76 -5.26
C LYS A 212 6.51 -19.40 -5.55
N ARG A 213 7.40 -19.80 -4.64
CA ARG A 213 8.84 -19.72 -4.91
C ARG A 213 9.19 -20.72 -6.00
N GLU A 214 9.88 -20.30 -7.05
CA GLU A 214 10.46 -21.24 -7.99
C GLU A 214 11.40 -22.22 -7.27
N LYS A 215 11.18 -23.53 -7.49
CA LYS A 215 12.08 -24.55 -6.96
C LYS A 215 13.46 -24.34 -7.59
N LYS A 216 14.50 -24.31 -6.77
CA LYS A 216 15.87 -24.41 -7.27
C LYS A 216 15.96 -25.74 -8.04
N LYS A 217 16.09 -25.68 -9.38
CA LYS A 217 16.61 -26.79 -10.17
C LYS A 217 18.10 -26.86 -10.00
#